data_55437e4f9d4ceff29dd5a832680abbb6
#
_entry.id   55437e4f9d4ceff29dd5a832680abbb6
#
_cell.length_a   1.000
_cell.length_b   1.000
_cell.length_c   1.000
_cell.angle_alpha   90.00
_cell.angle_beta   90.00
_cell.angle_gamma   90.00
#
_symmetry.space_group_name_H-M   'P 1'
#
loop_
_entity.id
_entity.type
_entity.pdbx_description
1 polymer ?
#
loop_
_entity_poly.entity_id
_entity_poly.type
_entity_poly.pdbx_seq_one_letter_code
_entity_poly.pdbx_strand_id
1 'polypeptide(L)'
;MVKIPELKRGIANDSTELIGNTPLVRLNKITEGVNADIVAKLESFNPLGSVKDRIGVSMVEAAEEAGALKEGSIIIEPTSGNTGIALAFVAAAKGYRLILTMPDTMSLERRKLLATLGAEIVLTPGANGMPGAIAKAQELVESTPNAVQPQQFQNPANPKIHRETTAEELWRDTDGEIDIFVSGVGTGGTVTGVAEAIKAKKPEFKAVAVEPKTSQVLAGKEKGPHKIQGIGAGFVPDVFKPDLIDEIFPVADEDAGATLLRLAREEGILAGISSGAATYAALQLGKRPENEGKLIVAILPDTGERYLSVDWVFEEIYKAYPDTIPQI
;
A
#
# COMPACT_ATOMS: atom_id res chain seq x y z
N MET A 1 13.89 -6.90 -22.12
CA MET A 1 13.32 -5.56 -21.89
C MET A 1 11.83 -5.76 -21.74
N VAL A 2 11.34 -5.72 -20.51
CA VAL A 2 9.90 -5.68 -20.24
C VAL A 2 9.42 -4.34 -20.81
N LYS A 3 8.52 -4.38 -21.78
CA LYS A 3 7.88 -3.16 -22.29
C LYS A 3 6.93 -2.72 -21.18
N ILE A 4 7.22 -1.57 -20.53
CA ILE A 4 6.17 -0.84 -19.82
C ILE A 4 5.06 -0.68 -20.88
N PRO A 5 3.81 -1.07 -20.59
CA PRO A 5 2.73 -0.79 -21.52
C PRO A 5 2.77 0.72 -21.78
N GLU A 6 3.11 1.14 -22.99
CA GLU A 6 2.80 2.50 -23.41
C GLU A 6 1.34 2.71 -23.02
N LEU A 7 1.05 3.84 -22.40
CA LEU A 7 -0.35 4.28 -22.23
C LEU A 7 -1.00 4.11 -23.61
N LYS A 8 -1.67 2.99 -23.82
CA LYS A 8 -2.41 2.76 -25.03
C LYS A 8 -3.39 3.91 -25.10
N ARG A 9 -3.12 4.89 -25.99
CA ARG A 9 -4.11 5.91 -26.35
C ARG A 9 -5.26 5.15 -26.98
N GLY A 10 -6.15 4.60 -26.16
CA GLY A 10 -7.21 3.73 -26.62
C GLY A 10 -8.16 3.37 -25.48
N ILE A 11 -9.18 2.65 -25.83
CA ILE A 11 -10.16 2.11 -24.89
C ILE A 11 -9.56 0.84 -24.28
N ALA A 12 -9.48 0.78 -22.94
CA ALA A 12 -9.10 -0.43 -22.20
C ALA A 12 -10.18 -1.51 -22.38
N ASN A 13 -9.79 -2.79 -22.42
CA ASN A 13 -10.76 -3.88 -22.53
C ASN A 13 -11.56 -4.05 -21.24
N ASP A 14 -10.91 -3.87 -20.10
CA ASP A 14 -11.54 -3.81 -18.79
C ASP A 14 -10.73 -2.91 -17.83
N SER A 15 -11.26 -2.70 -16.64
CA SER A 15 -10.65 -1.81 -15.67
C SER A 15 -9.33 -2.32 -15.06
N THR A 16 -8.98 -3.60 -15.20
CA THR A 16 -7.71 -4.14 -14.70
C THR A 16 -6.51 -3.66 -15.52
N GLU A 17 -6.72 -3.30 -16.79
CA GLU A 17 -5.68 -2.71 -17.65
C GLU A 17 -5.30 -1.27 -17.26
N LEU A 18 -6.05 -0.63 -16.35
CA LEU A 18 -5.85 0.77 -15.94
C LEU A 18 -4.92 0.91 -14.72
N ILE A 19 -4.40 -0.18 -14.18
CA ILE A 19 -3.44 -0.11 -13.05
C ILE A 19 -2.11 0.49 -13.49
N GLY A 20 -1.44 1.14 -12.55
CA GLY A 20 -0.11 1.69 -12.79
C GLY A 20 -0.12 3.04 -13.51
N ASN A 21 1.05 3.42 -14.04
CA ASN A 21 1.32 4.75 -14.62
C ASN A 21 0.86 5.90 -13.70
N THR A 22 1.02 5.71 -12.40
CA THR A 22 0.64 6.70 -11.39
C THR A 22 1.60 7.88 -11.41
N PRO A 23 1.11 9.12 -11.20
CA PRO A 23 1.95 10.30 -11.36
C PRO A 23 2.94 10.48 -10.21
N LEU A 24 4.03 11.20 -10.52
CA LEU A 24 4.91 11.83 -9.54
C LEU A 24 4.55 13.29 -9.38
N VAL A 25 4.61 13.82 -8.16
CA VAL A 25 4.44 15.23 -7.87
C VAL A 25 5.52 15.72 -6.91
N ARG A 26 6.16 16.84 -7.23
CA ARG A 26 7.13 17.50 -6.35
C ARG A 26 6.41 18.13 -5.16
N LEU A 27 6.88 17.86 -3.96
CA LEU A 27 6.41 18.53 -2.75
C LEU A 27 7.16 19.85 -2.58
N ASN A 28 6.46 20.92 -2.22
CA ASN A 28 7.02 22.27 -2.24
C ASN A 28 6.95 22.96 -0.86
N LYS A 29 5.74 23.16 -0.32
CA LYS A 29 5.56 23.91 0.93
C LYS A 29 5.97 23.09 2.15
N ILE A 30 5.59 21.81 2.18
CA ILE A 30 5.92 20.89 3.28
C ILE A 30 7.43 20.65 3.40
N THR A 31 8.20 20.92 2.33
CA THR A 31 9.65 20.72 2.24
C THR A 31 10.47 21.95 2.63
N GLU A 32 9.86 23.00 3.19
CA GLU A 32 10.58 24.16 3.66
C GLU A 32 11.67 23.75 4.67
N GLY A 33 12.92 24.18 4.43
CA GLY A 33 14.10 23.80 5.23
C GLY A 33 14.64 22.39 4.99
N VAL A 34 14.23 21.72 3.90
CA VAL A 34 14.78 20.45 3.43
C VAL A 34 15.75 20.71 2.29
N ASN A 35 16.93 20.06 2.31
CA ASN A 35 18.00 20.28 1.34
C ASN A 35 17.95 19.32 0.14
N ALA A 36 17.04 18.36 0.15
CA ALA A 36 16.82 17.39 -0.92
C ALA A 36 15.52 17.70 -1.69
N ASP A 37 15.43 17.26 -2.92
CA ASP A 37 14.19 17.26 -3.70
C ASP A 37 13.28 16.11 -3.26
N ILE A 38 12.10 16.41 -2.73
CA ILE A 38 11.13 15.40 -2.31
C ILE A 38 9.98 15.30 -3.31
N VAL A 39 9.76 14.09 -3.80
CA VAL A 39 8.71 13.78 -4.78
C VAL A 39 7.78 12.69 -4.21
N ALA A 40 6.50 12.83 -4.41
CA ALA A 40 5.49 11.87 -4.01
C ALA A 40 5.00 11.04 -5.21
N LYS A 41 5.00 9.71 -5.08
CA LYS A 41 4.35 8.77 -6.03
C LYS A 41 2.93 8.51 -5.59
N LEU A 42 1.95 8.99 -6.35
CA LEU A 42 0.54 8.98 -5.97
C LEU A 42 -0.17 7.68 -6.43
N GLU A 43 -0.15 6.65 -5.61
CA GLU A 43 -0.82 5.36 -5.90
C GLU A 43 -2.36 5.42 -5.79
N SER A 44 -2.89 6.51 -5.29
CA SER A 44 -4.33 6.82 -5.34
C SER A 44 -4.89 6.99 -6.75
N PHE A 45 -4.04 7.13 -7.76
CA PHE A 45 -4.44 7.20 -9.18
C PHE A 45 -4.70 5.84 -9.81
N ASN A 46 -4.47 4.74 -9.11
CA ASN A 46 -4.96 3.43 -9.54
C ASN A 46 -6.51 3.38 -9.52
N PRO A 47 -7.16 2.47 -10.26
CA PRO A 47 -8.62 2.42 -10.45
C PRO A 47 -9.44 2.45 -9.16
N LEU A 48 -9.03 1.70 -8.15
CA LEU A 48 -9.67 1.68 -6.83
C LEU A 48 -8.90 2.50 -5.78
N GLY A 49 -8.02 3.38 -6.22
CA GLY A 49 -7.37 4.39 -5.39
C GLY A 49 -6.31 3.85 -4.44
N SER A 50 -5.63 2.74 -4.76
CA SER A 50 -4.50 2.29 -3.95
C SER A 50 -3.44 1.48 -4.68
N VAL A 51 -2.25 1.44 -4.09
CA VAL A 51 -1.13 0.59 -4.53
C VAL A 51 -1.48 -0.90 -4.62
N LYS A 52 -2.51 -1.35 -3.89
CA LYS A 52 -2.92 -2.74 -3.85
C LYS A 52 -3.64 -3.20 -5.11
N ASP A 53 -4.12 -2.26 -5.93
CA ASP A 53 -4.72 -2.58 -7.22
C ASP A 53 -3.72 -3.30 -8.11
N ARG A 54 -2.44 -2.91 -8.05
CA ARG A 54 -1.34 -3.58 -8.76
C ARG A 54 -1.21 -5.05 -8.35
N ILE A 55 -1.11 -5.31 -7.05
CA ILE A 55 -0.93 -6.69 -6.56
C ILE A 55 -2.20 -7.52 -6.70
N GLY A 56 -3.38 -6.91 -6.63
CA GLY A 56 -4.66 -7.58 -6.87
C GLY A 56 -4.69 -8.20 -8.27
N VAL A 57 -4.35 -7.42 -9.29
CA VAL A 57 -4.25 -7.90 -10.68
C VAL A 57 -3.15 -8.95 -10.81
N SER A 58 -1.93 -8.65 -10.36
CA SER A 58 -0.77 -9.53 -10.54
C SER A 58 -0.94 -10.90 -9.89
N MET A 59 -1.50 -10.96 -8.67
CA MET A 59 -1.70 -12.25 -7.98
C MET A 59 -2.78 -13.10 -8.65
N VAL A 60 -3.85 -12.46 -9.14
CA VAL A 60 -4.91 -13.17 -9.88
C VAL A 60 -4.39 -13.69 -11.21
N GLU A 61 -3.70 -12.87 -11.99
CA GLU A 61 -3.11 -13.28 -13.27
C GLU A 61 -2.07 -14.38 -13.12
N ALA A 62 -1.21 -14.29 -12.10
CA ALA A 62 -0.26 -15.37 -11.81
C ALA A 62 -0.97 -16.70 -11.46
N ALA A 63 -2.11 -16.66 -10.77
CA ALA A 63 -2.89 -17.84 -10.47
C ALA A 63 -3.60 -18.40 -11.73
N GLU A 64 -4.05 -17.53 -12.64
CA GLU A 64 -4.59 -17.91 -13.96
C GLU A 64 -3.51 -18.58 -14.82
N GLU A 65 -2.34 -17.96 -14.95
CA GLU A 65 -1.19 -18.49 -15.69
C GLU A 65 -0.73 -19.87 -15.18
N ALA A 66 -0.77 -20.05 -13.85
CA ALA A 66 -0.44 -21.32 -13.22
C ALA A 66 -1.54 -22.38 -13.35
N GLY A 67 -2.72 -22.02 -13.90
CA GLY A 67 -3.89 -22.90 -13.99
C GLY A 67 -4.53 -23.22 -12.65
N ALA A 68 -4.14 -22.53 -11.58
CA ALA A 68 -4.75 -22.64 -10.26
C ALA A 68 -6.12 -21.96 -10.19
N LEU A 69 -6.24 -20.81 -10.86
CA LEU A 69 -7.48 -20.06 -10.98
C LEU A 69 -8.06 -20.22 -12.41
N LYS A 70 -9.30 -20.65 -12.49
CA LYS A 70 -10.03 -20.91 -13.75
C LYS A 70 -11.51 -20.62 -13.57
N GLU A 71 -12.28 -20.70 -14.64
CA GLU A 71 -13.73 -20.54 -14.58
C GLU A 71 -14.37 -21.41 -13.48
N GLY A 72 -15.18 -20.78 -12.65
CA GLY A 72 -15.81 -21.42 -11.49
C GLY A 72 -14.93 -21.55 -10.24
N SER A 73 -13.68 -21.07 -10.28
CA SER A 73 -12.84 -20.96 -9.08
C SER A 73 -13.33 -19.84 -8.14
N ILE A 74 -13.00 -19.98 -6.86
CA ILE A 74 -13.38 -19.05 -5.81
C ILE A 74 -12.09 -18.49 -5.18
N ILE A 75 -11.96 -17.16 -5.14
CA ILE A 75 -10.87 -16.48 -4.45
C ILE A 75 -11.26 -16.31 -2.98
N ILE A 76 -10.39 -16.69 -2.05
CA ILE A 76 -10.61 -16.53 -0.61
C ILE A 76 -9.39 -15.86 0.00
N GLU A 77 -9.57 -14.71 0.70
CA GLU A 77 -8.45 -13.98 1.31
C GLU A 77 -8.86 -13.38 2.66
N PRO A 78 -8.01 -13.51 3.70
CA PRO A 78 -8.24 -12.86 4.99
C PRO A 78 -7.75 -11.40 4.94
N THR A 79 -8.63 -10.49 4.59
CA THR A 79 -8.28 -9.07 4.51
C THR A 79 -9.51 -8.17 4.54
N SER A 80 -9.37 -7.03 5.18
CA SER A 80 -10.38 -5.96 5.22
C SER A 80 -9.86 -4.65 4.63
N GLY A 81 -8.58 -4.62 4.26
CA GLY A 81 -7.90 -3.42 3.77
C GLY A 81 -7.95 -3.27 2.25
N ASN A 82 -7.03 -2.47 1.74
CA ASN A 82 -6.91 -2.17 0.31
C ASN A 82 -6.73 -3.42 -0.56
N THR A 83 -6.11 -4.48 -0.05
CA THR A 83 -5.99 -5.75 -0.79
C THR A 83 -7.35 -6.40 -1.02
N GLY A 84 -8.26 -6.36 -0.03
CA GLY A 84 -9.62 -6.85 -0.23
C GLY A 84 -10.38 -6.05 -1.29
N ILE A 85 -10.21 -4.74 -1.31
CA ILE A 85 -10.80 -3.86 -2.33
C ILE A 85 -10.23 -4.20 -3.71
N ALA A 86 -8.92 -4.36 -3.82
CA ALA A 86 -8.25 -4.71 -5.07
C ALA A 86 -8.70 -6.08 -5.59
N LEU A 87 -8.76 -7.10 -4.73
CA LEU A 87 -9.25 -8.42 -5.13
C LEU A 87 -10.73 -8.38 -5.53
N ALA A 88 -11.58 -7.60 -4.84
CA ALA A 88 -12.98 -7.44 -5.20
C ALA A 88 -13.15 -6.77 -6.57
N PHE A 89 -12.36 -5.76 -6.84
CA PHE A 89 -12.30 -5.09 -8.13
C PHE A 89 -11.92 -6.07 -9.26
N VAL A 90 -10.82 -6.84 -9.09
CA VAL A 90 -10.36 -7.78 -10.10
C VAL A 90 -11.34 -8.93 -10.28
N ALA A 91 -11.89 -9.46 -9.18
CA ALA A 91 -12.88 -10.52 -9.22
C ALA A 91 -14.14 -10.08 -9.99
N ALA A 92 -14.62 -8.85 -9.75
CA ALA A 92 -15.76 -8.29 -10.48
C ALA A 92 -15.46 -8.14 -11.99
N ALA A 93 -14.28 -7.62 -12.35
CA ALA A 93 -13.89 -7.41 -13.74
C ALA A 93 -13.70 -8.73 -14.51
N LYS A 94 -13.13 -9.75 -13.84
CA LYS A 94 -12.82 -11.06 -14.47
C LYS A 94 -13.90 -12.14 -14.26
N GLY A 95 -14.96 -11.85 -13.50
CA GLY A 95 -16.09 -12.77 -13.28
C GLY A 95 -15.83 -13.87 -12.24
N TYR A 96 -14.92 -13.67 -11.29
CA TYR A 96 -14.66 -14.61 -10.20
C TYR A 96 -15.54 -14.35 -8.99
N ARG A 97 -15.89 -15.42 -8.26
CA ARG A 97 -16.40 -15.28 -6.89
C ARG A 97 -15.26 -14.94 -5.94
N LEU A 98 -15.55 -14.04 -5.00
CA LEU A 98 -14.61 -13.65 -3.96
C LEU A 98 -15.25 -13.75 -2.59
N ILE A 99 -14.58 -14.43 -1.66
CA ILE A 99 -14.92 -14.49 -0.24
C ILE A 99 -13.81 -13.81 0.56
N LEU A 100 -14.18 -12.81 1.35
CA LEU A 100 -13.26 -12.12 2.24
C LEU A 100 -13.60 -12.41 3.68
N THR A 101 -12.63 -12.86 4.47
CA THR A 101 -12.79 -13.05 5.91
C THR A 101 -12.18 -11.87 6.66
N MET A 102 -12.89 -11.36 7.66
CA MET A 102 -12.44 -10.21 8.45
C MET A 102 -13.12 -10.15 9.83
N PRO A 103 -12.48 -9.52 10.82
CA PRO A 103 -13.10 -9.28 12.11
C PRO A 103 -14.36 -8.40 12.00
N ASP A 104 -15.36 -8.65 12.84
CA ASP A 104 -16.60 -7.88 12.90
C ASP A 104 -16.43 -6.44 13.44
N THR A 105 -15.23 -6.11 13.90
CA THR A 105 -14.82 -4.75 14.28
C THR A 105 -14.47 -3.86 13.08
N MET A 106 -14.42 -4.41 11.87
CA MET A 106 -14.15 -3.61 10.66
C MET A 106 -15.31 -2.66 10.36
N SER A 107 -14.98 -1.44 9.91
CA SER A 107 -15.96 -0.39 9.69
C SER A 107 -17.05 -0.78 8.68
N LEU A 108 -18.25 -0.24 8.90
CA LEU A 108 -19.39 -0.52 8.04
C LEU A 108 -19.17 -0.02 6.59
N GLU A 109 -18.46 1.10 6.44
CA GLU A 109 -18.11 1.66 5.13
C GLU A 109 -17.27 0.69 4.32
N ARG A 110 -16.26 0.05 4.95
CA ARG A 110 -15.43 -0.98 4.29
C ARG A 110 -16.23 -2.17 3.85
N ARG A 111 -17.14 -2.67 4.72
CA ARG A 111 -18.01 -3.80 4.36
C ARG A 111 -18.95 -3.45 3.22
N LYS A 112 -19.54 -2.23 3.24
CA LYS A 112 -20.40 -1.76 2.15
C LYS A 112 -19.63 -1.65 0.83
N LEU A 113 -18.43 -1.09 0.84
CA LEU A 113 -17.58 -0.97 -0.35
C LEU A 113 -17.29 -2.33 -0.96
N LEU A 114 -16.85 -3.30 -0.16
CA LEU A 114 -16.54 -4.65 -0.60
C LEU A 114 -17.79 -5.38 -1.16
N ALA A 115 -18.91 -5.27 -0.45
CA ALA A 115 -20.18 -5.86 -0.90
C ALA A 115 -20.69 -5.22 -2.20
N THR A 116 -20.49 -3.90 -2.38
CA THR A 116 -20.85 -3.20 -3.63
C THR A 116 -20.04 -3.72 -4.83
N LEU A 117 -18.80 -4.15 -4.60
CA LEU A 117 -17.96 -4.79 -5.63
C LEU A 117 -18.27 -6.30 -5.81
N GLY A 118 -19.27 -6.83 -5.10
CA GLY A 118 -19.70 -8.22 -5.24
C GLY A 118 -18.97 -9.23 -4.34
N ALA A 119 -18.11 -8.78 -3.42
CA ALA A 119 -17.46 -9.70 -2.49
C ALA A 119 -18.43 -10.27 -1.45
N GLU A 120 -18.34 -11.57 -1.20
CA GLU A 120 -18.98 -12.23 -0.06
C GLU A 120 -18.12 -11.99 1.19
N ILE A 121 -18.75 -11.55 2.29
CA ILE A 121 -18.05 -11.21 3.51
C ILE A 121 -18.38 -12.21 4.61
N VAL A 122 -17.36 -12.85 5.16
CA VAL A 122 -17.47 -13.74 6.31
C VAL A 122 -16.84 -13.04 7.52
N LEU A 123 -17.67 -12.67 8.49
CA LEU A 123 -17.22 -12.01 9.71
C LEU A 123 -16.75 -13.03 10.73
N THR A 124 -15.67 -12.71 11.42
CA THR A 124 -15.13 -13.47 12.54
C THR A 124 -15.20 -12.63 13.84
N PRO A 125 -15.25 -13.28 15.02
CA PRO A 125 -15.29 -12.55 16.29
C PRO A 125 -14.13 -11.56 16.41
N GLY A 126 -14.43 -10.30 16.71
CA GLY A 126 -13.44 -9.21 16.82
C GLY A 126 -12.36 -9.48 17.86
N ALA A 127 -12.69 -10.20 18.94
CA ALA A 127 -11.73 -10.62 19.97
C ALA A 127 -10.57 -11.47 19.42
N ASN A 128 -10.79 -12.18 18.31
CA ASN A 128 -9.77 -13.02 17.64
C ASN A 128 -8.92 -12.23 16.63
N GLY A 129 -9.27 -10.98 16.32
CA GLY A 129 -8.57 -10.11 15.40
C GLY A 129 -8.29 -10.75 14.04
N MET A 130 -7.22 -10.33 13.37
CA MET A 130 -6.78 -10.91 12.09
C MET A 130 -6.40 -12.40 12.17
N PRO A 131 -5.78 -12.91 13.24
CA PRO A 131 -5.56 -14.37 13.36
C PRO A 131 -6.84 -15.20 13.22
N GLY A 132 -7.97 -14.73 13.77
CA GLY A 132 -9.27 -15.40 13.59
C GLY A 132 -9.76 -15.37 12.14
N ALA A 133 -9.57 -14.26 11.45
CA ALA A 133 -9.91 -14.14 10.03
C ALA A 133 -9.03 -15.06 9.15
N ILE A 134 -7.73 -15.17 9.44
CA ILE A 134 -6.81 -16.06 8.75
C ILE A 134 -7.21 -17.52 8.92
N ALA A 135 -7.47 -17.94 10.16
CA ALA A 135 -7.93 -19.33 10.42
C ALA A 135 -9.24 -19.66 9.69
N LYS A 136 -10.18 -18.69 9.64
CA LYS A 136 -11.45 -18.88 8.92
C LYS A 136 -11.26 -18.94 7.39
N ALA A 137 -10.34 -18.14 6.83
CA ALA A 137 -10.01 -18.22 5.42
C ALA A 137 -9.43 -19.61 5.07
N GLN A 138 -8.52 -20.11 5.89
CA GLN A 138 -7.92 -21.43 5.69
C GLN A 138 -8.96 -22.54 5.76
N GLU A 139 -9.86 -22.54 6.76
CA GLU A 139 -10.99 -23.48 6.86
C GLU A 139 -11.83 -23.48 5.59
N LEU A 140 -12.15 -22.27 5.07
CA LEU A 140 -12.94 -22.13 3.85
C LEU A 140 -12.20 -22.65 2.61
N VAL A 141 -10.90 -22.39 2.49
CA VAL A 141 -10.09 -22.93 1.39
C VAL A 141 -10.06 -24.44 1.41
N GLU A 142 -9.86 -25.07 2.57
CA GLU A 142 -9.81 -26.52 2.72
C GLU A 142 -11.17 -27.20 2.42
N SER A 143 -12.28 -26.52 2.73
CA SER A 143 -13.63 -27.05 2.56
C SER A 143 -14.30 -26.69 1.24
N THR A 144 -13.70 -25.79 0.45
CA THR A 144 -14.30 -25.28 -0.80
C THR A 144 -13.54 -25.81 -2.02
N PRO A 145 -14.17 -26.61 -2.88
CA PRO A 145 -13.54 -27.06 -4.12
C PRO A 145 -13.14 -25.89 -5.02
N ASN A 146 -11.98 -25.98 -5.65
CA ASN A 146 -11.40 -24.95 -6.54
C ASN A 146 -11.20 -23.58 -5.87
N ALA A 147 -11.05 -23.53 -4.55
CA ALA A 147 -10.67 -22.31 -3.83
C ALA A 147 -9.19 -21.99 -4.05
N VAL A 148 -8.89 -20.70 -4.24
CA VAL A 148 -7.53 -20.17 -4.39
C VAL A 148 -7.34 -19.04 -3.40
N GLN A 149 -6.26 -19.10 -2.62
CA GLN A 149 -5.87 -18.02 -1.71
C GLN A 149 -4.65 -17.28 -2.27
N PRO A 150 -4.77 -15.97 -2.60
CA PRO A 150 -3.66 -15.18 -3.15
C PRO A 150 -2.46 -15.04 -2.23
N GLN A 151 -2.64 -14.96 -0.90
CA GLN A 151 -1.57 -14.91 0.11
C GLN A 151 -0.58 -13.77 -0.09
N GLN A 152 -1.04 -12.53 -0.01
CA GLN A 152 -0.27 -11.32 -0.33
C GLN A 152 1.11 -11.20 0.35
N PHE A 153 1.31 -11.81 1.52
CA PHE A 153 2.57 -11.74 2.29
C PHE A 153 3.63 -12.75 1.82
N GLN A 154 3.25 -13.75 1.02
CA GLN A 154 4.10 -14.85 0.56
C GLN A 154 4.19 -14.92 -0.97
N ASN A 155 3.20 -14.38 -1.68
CA ASN A 155 3.06 -14.52 -3.11
C ASN A 155 4.14 -13.73 -3.88
N PRO A 156 4.99 -14.38 -4.68
CA PRO A 156 6.04 -13.71 -5.45
C PRO A 156 5.51 -12.77 -6.53
N ALA A 157 4.26 -12.91 -6.94
CA ALA A 157 3.60 -11.98 -7.87
C ALA A 157 3.46 -10.56 -7.28
N ASN A 158 3.47 -10.43 -5.94
CA ASN A 158 3.44 -9.14 -5.27
C ASN A 158 4.71 -8.30 -5.57
N PRO A 159 5.93 -8.67 -5.18
CA PRO A 159 7.11 -7.89 -5.55
C PRO A 159 7.36 -7.88 -7.07
N LYS A 160 6.94 -8.91 -7.80
CA LYS A 160 7.08 -8.97 -9.27
C LYS A 160 6.43 -7.77 -9.94
N ILE A 161 5.18 -7.46 -9.66
CA ILE A 161 4.48 -6.33 -10.31
C ILE A 161 5.15 -4.99 -9.99
N HIS A 162 5.68 -4.81 -8.78
CA HIS A 162 6.40 -3.60 -8.43
C HIS A 162 7.76 -3.49 -9.13
N ARG A 163 8.47 -4.62 -9.33
CA ARG A 163 9.68 -4.67 -10.11
C ARG A 163 9.43 -4.32 -11.58
N GLU A 164 8.35 -4.84 -12.15
CA GLU A 164 8.05 -4.74 -13.58
C GLU A 164 7.28 -3.47 -13.97
N THR A 165 6.63 -2.80 -13.02
CA THR A 165 5.84 -1.59 -13.30
C THR A 165 6.24 -0.41 -12.42
N THR A 166 6.04 -0.44 -11.11
CA THR A 166 6.31 0.69 -10.21
C THR A 166 7.76 1.18 -10.33
N ALA A 167 8.73 0.27 -10.35
CA ALA A 167 10.14 0.60 -10.48
C ALA A 167 10.47 1.22 -11.84
N GLU A 168 9.88 0.67 -12.92
CA GLU A 168 10.11 1.18 -14.27
C GLU A 168 9.44 2.54 -14.49
N GLU A 169 8.28 2.77 -13.88
CA GLU A 169 7.64 4.08 -13.85
C GLU A 169 8.52 5.11 -13.10
N LEU A 170 9.03 4.74 -11.92
CA LEU A 170 9.95 5.59 -11.15
C LEU A 170 11.20 5.93 -11.97
N TRP A 171 11.81 4.93 -12.59
CA TRP A 171 13.00 5.12 -13.42
C TRP A 171 12.76 6.05 -14.60
N ARG A 172 11.68 5.82 -15.33
CA ARG A 172 11.28 6.64 -16.49
C ARG A 172 10.97 8.08 -16.08
N ASP A 173 10.14 8.24 -15.04
CA ASP A 173 9.58 9.55 -14.66
C ASP A 173 10.59 10.43 -13.91
N THR A 174 11.73 9.86 -13.50
CA THR A 174 12.87 10.58 -12.91
C THR A 174 14.10 10.60 -13.82
N ASP A 175 13.99 10.15 -15.07
CA ASP A 175 15.13 9.99 -15.98
C ASP A 175 16.31 9.21 -15.36
N GLY A 176 16.01 8.29 -14.42
CA GLY A 176 17.01 7.51 -13.67
C GLY A 176 17.71 8.27 -12.54
N GLU A 177 17.33 9.49 -12.27
CA GLU A 177 17.98 10.33 -11.25
C GLU A 177 17.56 10.02 -9.81
N ILE A 178 16.54 9.19 -9.60
CA ILE A 178 16.10 8.79 -8.26
C ILE A 178 17.27 8.25 -7.42
N ASP A 179 17.52 8.85 -6.25
CA ASP A 179 18.59 8.45 -5.33
C ASP A 179 18.06 7.64 -4.16
N ILE A 180 16.90 8.00 -3.61
CA ILE A 180 16.33 7.36 -2.43
C ILE A 180 14.85 7.09 -2.66
N PHE A 181 14.41 5.87 -2.37
CA PHE A 181 13.00 5.49 -2.36
C PHE A 181 12.55 5.18 -0.94
N VAL A 182 11.45 5.79 -0.51
CA VAL A 182 10.89 5.66 0.84
C VAL A 182 9.52 5.01 0.77
N SER A 183 9.36 3.87 1.43
CA SER A 183 8.11 3.11 1.40
C SER A 183 7.73 2.55 2.76
N GLY A 184 6.50 2.77 3.19
CA GLY A 184 5.90 2.06 4.31
C GLY A 184 5.77 0.56 4.01
N VAL A 185 6.11 -0.28 4.99
CA VAL A 185 6.11 -1.73 4.83
C VAL A 185 4.88 -2.37 5.46
N GLY A 186 3.91 -2.73 4.61
CA GLY A 186 2.82 -3.65 4.95
C GLY A 186 3.23 -5.08 4.59
N THR A 187 3.16 -5.43 3.31
CA THR A 187 3.65 -6.73 2.79
C THR A 187 5.13 -6.71 2.44
N GLY A 188 5.71 -5.53 2.22
CA GLY A 188 7.09 -5.38 1.75
C GLY A 188 7.30 -5.52 0.24
N GLY A 189 6.26 -5.92 -0.50
CA GLY A 189 6.39 -6.16 -1.95
C GLY A 189 6.82 -4.93 -2.74
N THR A 190 6.29 -3.75 -2.40
CA THR A 190 6.62 -2.50 -3.10
C THR A 190 8.10 -2.15 -2.96
N VAL A 191 8.61 -2.06 -1.73
CA VAL A 191 10.01 -1.69 -1.51
C VAL A 191 10.97 -2.74 -2.04
N THR A 192 10.62 -4.02 -1.92
CA THR A 192 11.42 -5.13 -2.46
C THR A 192 11.49 -5.07 -3.99
N GLY A 193 10.36 -5.01 -4.68
CA GLY A 193 10.34 -5.00 -6.15
C GLY A 193 11.02 -3.76 -6.73
N VAL A 194 10.82 -2.59 -6.12
CA VAL A 194 11.50 -1.35 -6.54
C VAL A 194 13.00 -1.44 -6.31
N ALA A 195 13.43 -1.91 -5.14
CA ALA A 195 14.86 -2.05 -4.83
C ALA A 195 15.56 -3.06 -5.74
N GLU A 196 14.94 -4.21 -6.03
CA GLU A 196 15.49 -5.19 -6.98
C GLU A 196 15.78 -4.59 -8.36
N ALA A 197 14.81 -3.85 -8.91
CA ALA A 197 14.93 -3.32 -10.26
C ALA A 197 15.88 -2.12 -10.34
N ILE A 198 15.77 -1.17 -9.40
CA ILE A 198 16.56 0.07 -9.50
C ILE A 198 18.02 -0.16 -9.08
N LYS A 199 18.30 -0.94 -8.03
CA LYS A 199 19.68 -1.28 -7.65
C LYS A 199 20.45 -2.02 -8.75
N ALA A 200 19.76 -2.79 -9.57
CA ALA A 200 20.37 -3.43 -10.74
C ALA A 200 20.83 -2.42 -11.81
N LYS A 201 20.21 -1.25 -11.87
CA LYS A 201 20.51 -0.15 -12.81
C LYS A 201 21.44 0.90 -12.19
N LYS A 202 21.24 1.22 -10.90
CA LYS A 202 21.91 2.26 -10.12
C LYS A 202 22.30 1.67 -8.75
N PRO A 203 23.49 1.05 -8.60
CA PRO A 203 23.92 0.38 -7.37
C PRO A 203 23.94 1.29 -6.12
N GLU A 204 24.16 2.60 -6.29
CA GLU A 204 24.18 3.61 -5.25
C GLU A 204 22.77 4.04 -4.78
N PHE A 205 21.71 3.63 -5.47
CA PHE A 205 20.33 3.87 -5.06
C PHE A 205 20.05 3.27 -3.68
N LYS A 206 19.32 4.01 -2.84
CA LYS A 206 18.95 3.58 -1.49
C LYS A 206 17.46 3.30 -1.37
N ALA A 207 17.13 2.17 -0.79
CA ALA A 207 15.78 1.79 -0.43
C ALA A 207 15.58 1.91 1.09
N VAL A 208 14.62 2.72 1.51
CA VAL A 208 14.27 2.96 2.92
C VAL A 208 12.90 2.35 3.22
N ALA A 209 12.89 1.42 4.16
CA ALA A 209 11.68 0.80 4.66
C ALA A 209 11.16 1.56 5.90
N VAL A 210 9.90 1.95 5.89
CA VAL A 210 9.28 2.64 7.04
C VAL A 210 8.43 1.66 7.83
N GLU A 211 8.64 1.63 9.14
CA GLU A 211 7.83 0.84 10.09
C GLU A 211 7.36 1.70 11.27
N PRO A 212 6.30 1.29 12.00
CA PRO A 212 5.86 2.02 13.19
C PRO A 212 6.89 1.98 14.31
N LYS A 213 7.14 3.11 14.96
CA LYS A 213 8.12 3.25 16.07
C LYS A 213 7.84 2.31 17.25
N THR A 214 6.58 1.98 17.48
CA THR A 214 6.14 1.08 18.56
C THR A 214 6.13 -0.40 18.16
N SER A 215 6.41 -0.72 16.88
CA SER A 215 6.39 -2.09 16.33
C SER A 215 7.51 -2.28 15.31
N GLN A 216 8.76 -2.26 15.78
CA GLN A 216 9.97 -2.28 14.95
C GLN A 216 10.42 -3.71 14.62
N VAL A 217 9.54 -4.49 14.04
CA VAL A 217 9.76 -5.92 13.75
C VAL A 217 10.78 -6.13 12.63
N LEU A 218 10.81 -5.23 11.64
CA LEU A 218 11.78 -5.29 10.55
C LEU A 218 13.19 -5.03 11.06
N ALA A 219 13.34 -4.14 12.06
CA ALA A 219 14.60 -3.87 12.75
C ALA A 219 14.95 -4.94 13.81
N GLY A 220 14.25 -6.07 13.86
CA GLY A 220 14.52 -7.18 14.79
C GLY A 220 14.08 -6.94 16.24
N LYS A 221 13.19 -5.95 16.49
CA LYS A 221 12.62 -5.68 17.80
C LYS A 221 11.23 -6.31 17.95
N GLU A 222 10.65 -6.19 19.14
CA GLU A 222 9.34 -6.73 19.43
C GLU A 222 8.22 -5.97 18.73
N LYS A 223 7.13 -6.68 18.40
CA LYS A 223 5.90 -6.07 17.91
C LYS A 223 5.17 -5.32 19.03
N GLY A 224 4.53 -4.23 18.68
CA GLY A 224 3.70 -3.46 19.59
C GLY A 224 2.47 -2.85 18.88
N PRO A 225 1.53 -2.30 19.65
CA PRO A 225 0.36 -1.62 19.08
C PRO A 225 0.79 -0.32 18.40
N HIS A 226 0.16 -0.01 17.29
CA HIS A 226 0.30 1.24 16.55
C HIS A 226 -0.99 1.58 15.80
N LYS A 227 -1.10 2.83 15.35
CA LYS A 227 -2.30 3.35 14.67
C LYS A 227 -2.10 3.61 13.17
N ILE A 228 -0.89 3.41 12.64
CA ILE A 228 -0.58 3.63 11.22
C ILE A 228 -1.13 2.46 10.41
N GLN A 229 -2.35 2.60 9.89
CA GLN A 229 -3.00 1.57 9.07
C GLN A 229 -2.23 1.34 7.77
N GLY A 230 -2.18 0.07 7.34
CA GLY A 230 -1.56 -0.34 6.06
C GLY A 230 -0.10 -0.76 6.15
N ILE A 231 0.60 -0.49 7.25
CA ILE A 231 1.98 -0.93 7.52
C ILE A 231 2.07 -1.63 8.87
N GLY A 232 3.23 -2.20 9.19
CA GLY A 232 3.49 -2.79 10.51
C GLY A 232 2.68 -4.05 10.77
N ALA A 233 2.81 -5.08 9.93
CA ALA A 233 2.04 -6.33 10.03
C ALA A 233 2.29 -7.13 11.33
N GLY A 234 3.31 -6.77 12.13
CA GLY A 234 3.67 -7.46 13.36
C GLY A 234 4.51 -8.73 13.16
N PHE A 235 4.96 -8.96 11.94
CA PHE A 235 5.90 -10.01 11.54
C PHE A 235 6.66 -9.56 10.28
N VAL A 236 7.77 -10.23 9.96
CA VAL A 236 8.52 -9.99 8.72
C VAL A 236 7.87 -10.80 7.60
N PRO A 237 7.33 -10.15 6.54
CA PRO A 237 6.72 -10.85 5.42
C PRO A 237 7.73 -11.66 4.59
N ASP A 238 7.33 -12.80 4.04
CA ASP A 238 8.20 -13.66 3.24
C ASP A 238 8.68 -12.98 1.95
N VAL A 239 7.85 -12.10 1.37
CA VAL A 239 8.21 -11.34 0.16
C VAL A 239 9.11 -10.12 0.43
N PHE A 240 9.34 -9.77 1.69
CA PHE A 240 10.27 -8.70 2.07
C PHE A 240 11.70 -9.20 2.04
N LYS A 241 12.60 -8.49 1.34
CA LYS A 241 14.02 -8.84 1.23
C LYS A 241 14.88 -7.83 2.01
N PRO A 242 15.26 -8.14 3.25
CA PRO A 242 16.05 -7.25 4.11
C PRO A 242 17.39 -6.83 3.47
N ASP A 243 18.04 -7.74 2.75
CA ASP A 243 19.35 -7.50 2.12
C ASP A 243 19.34 -6.39 1.05
N LEU A 244 18.17 -6.00 0.57
CA LEU A 244 18.00 -4.91 -0.39
C LEU A 244 17.73 -3.56 0.27
N ILE A 245 17.51 -3.54 1.60
CA ILE A 245 17.10 -2.36 2.35
C ILE A 245 18.32 -1.70 2.99
N ASP A 246 18.52 -0.42 2.69
CA ASP A 246 19.66 0.34 3.20
C ASP A 246 19.38 0.93 4.59
N GLU A 247 18.12 1.24 4.88
CA GLU A 247 17.70 1.78 6.18
C GLU A 247 16.27 1.35 6.52
N ILE A 248 16.03 1.03 7.79
CA ILE A 248 14.69 0.85 8.36
C ILE A 248 14.41 2.06 9.24
N PHE A 249 13.42 2.88 8.83
CA PHE A 249 13.11 4.16 9.47
C PHE A 249 11.84 4.03 10.33
N PRO A 250 11.95 4.18 11.66
CA PRO A 250 10.80 4.12 12.55
C PRO A 250 10.04 5.46 12.60
N VAL A 251 8.70 5.43 12.45
CA VAL A 251 7.83 6.61 12.51
C VAL A 251 6.79 6.45 13.63
N ALA A 252 6.62 7.50 14.43
CA ALA A 252 5.57 7.54 15.45
C ALA A 252 4.20 7.81 14.83
N ASP A 253 3.13 7.38 15.51
CA ASP A 253 1.75 7.60 15.07
C ASP A 253 1.46 9.10 14.89
N GLU A 254 1.91 9.91 15.86
CA GLU A 254 1.70 11.36 15.88
C GLU A 254 2.41 12.05 14.69
N ASP A 255 3.65 11.64 14.39
CA ASP A 255 4.41 12.17 13.26
C ASP A 255 3.73 11.84 11.92
N ALA A 256 3.22 10.62 11.79
CA ALA A 256 2.47 10.20 10.60
C ALA A 256 1.18 11.01 10.42
N GLY A 257 0.40 11.16 11.50
CA GLY A 257 -0.85 11.93 11.49
C GLY A 257 -0.65 13.40 11.20
N ALA A 258 0.31 14.04 11.87
CA ALA A 258 0.63 15.47 11.66
C ALA A 258 1.10 15.72 10.21
N THR A 259 1.96 14.85 9.67
CA THR A 259 2.46 14.99 8.30
C THR A 259 1.36 14.76 7.27
N LEU A 260 0.43 13.83 7.51
CA LEU A 260 -0.74 13.62 6.69
C LEU A 260 -1.59 14.88 6.55
N LEU A 261 -1.87 15.57 7.67
CA LEU A 261 -2.64 16.82 7.66
C LEU A 261 -1.88 17.95 6.93
N ARG A 262 -0.56 18.00 7.07
CA ARG A 262 0.28 18.93 6.32
C ARG A 262 0.25 18.67 4.81
N LEU A 263 0.32 17.41 4.37
CA LEU A 263 0.16 17.06 2.95
C LEU A 263 -1.15 17.61 2.37
N ALA A 264 -2.26 17.46 3.12
CA ALA A 264 -3.55 17.95 2.68
C ALA A 264 -3.61 19.48 2.63
N ARG A 265 -3.11 20.16 3.67
CA ARG A 265 -3.23 21.62 3.82
C ARG A 265 -2.20 22.42 3.03
N GLU A 266 -0.98 21.90 2.91
CA GLU A 266 0.15 22.59 2.29
C GLU A 266 0.31 22.21 0.81
N GLU A 267 0.07 20.95 0.45
CA GLU A 267 0.27 20.42 -0.91
C GLU A 267 -1.06 20.11 -1.65
N GLY A 268 -2.20 20.13 -0.95
CA GLY A 268 -3.49 19.75 -1.55
C GLY A 268 -3.61 18.25 -1.84
N ILE A 269 -2.81 17.41 -1.17
CA ILE A 269 -2.78 15.97 -1.38
C ILE A 269 -3.52 15.26 -0.23
N LEU A 270 -4.73 14.77 -0.51
CA LEU A 270 -5.51 13.97 0.43
C LEU A 270 -5.09 12.50 0.31
N ALA A 271 -4.25 12.05 1.23
CA ALA A 271 -3.65 10.72 1.23
C ALA A 271 -3.98 9.93 2.51
N GLY A 272 -3.60 8.65 2.59
CA GLY A 272 -3.81 7.82 3.77
C GLY A 272 -2.73 7.99 4.84
N ILE A 273 -2.94 7.38 6.02
CA ILE A 273 -2.07 7.56 7.21
C ILE A 273 -0.64 7.08 6.92
N SER A 274 -0.48 5.97 6.22
CA SER A 274 0.85 5.45 5.84
C SER A 274 1.59 6.36 4.85
N SER A 275 0.87 7.19 4.10
CA SER A 275 1.45 8.24 3.25
C SER A 275 2.09 9.33 4.10
N GLY A 276 1.44 9.72 5.21
CA GLY A 276 2.02 10.63 6.20
C GLY A 276 3.32 10.08 6.78
N ALA A 277 3.35 8.78 7.12
CA ALA A 277 4.55 8.13 7.63
C ALA A 277 5.70 8.11 6.61
N ALA A 278 5.43 7.74 5.35
CA ALA A 278 6.44 7.72 4.30
C ALA A 278 6.97 9.14 4.00
N THR A 279 6.08 10.12 3.95
CA THR A 279 6.47 11.53 3.75
C THR A 279 7.29 12.07 4.92
N TYR A 280 6.90 11.78 6.17
CA TYR A 280 7.70 12.16 7.34
C TYR A 280 9.12 11.62 7.25
N ALA A 281 9.28 10.34 6.96
CA ALA A 281 10.60 9.73 6.80
C ALA A 281 11.40 10.41 5.68
N ALA A 282 10.78 10.68 4.52
CA ALA A 282 11.42 11.38 3.41
C ALA A 282 11.89 12.78 3.79
N LEU A 283 11.07 13.54 4.54
CA LEU A 283 11.44 14.87 5.03
C LEU A 283 12.63 14.81 6.01
N GLN A 284 12.66 13.83 6.93
CA GLN A 284 13.80 13.66 7.86
C GLN A 284 15.09 13.25 7.13
N LEU A 285 14.97 12.36 6.13
CA LEU A 285 16.10 11.98 5.27
C LEU A 285 16.62 13.17 4.47
N GLY A 286 15.72 13.99 3.92
CA GLY A 286 16.07 15.15 3.12
C GLY A 286 16.74 16.31 3.90
N LYS A 287 16.61 16.33 5.23
CA LYS A 287 17.31 17.29 6.11
C LYS A 287 18.75 16.89 6.40
N ARG A 288 19.15 15.65 6.13
CA ARG A 288 20.50 15.18 6.39
C ARG A 288 21.49 15.80 5.40
N PRO A 289 22.65 16.32 5.86
CA PRO A 289 23.63 16.94 4.96
C PRO A 289 24.10 16.05 3.82
N GLU A 290 24.24 14.75 4.07
CA GLU A 290 24.65 13.78 3.05
C GLU A 290 23.61 13.54 1.94
N ASN A 291 22.42 14.08 2.10
CA ASN A 291 21.33 13.96 1.14
C ASN A 291 21.03 15.30 0.43
N GLU A 292 21.87 16.33 0.62
CA GLU A 292 21.74 17.60 -0.09
C GLU A 292 21.73 17.37 -1.62
N GLY A 293 20.74 17.95 -2.29
CA GLY A 293 20.57 17.86 -3.74
C GLY A 293 20.11 16.50 -4.27
N LYS A 294 19.86 15.49 -3.40
CA LYS A 294 19.36 14.18 -3.83
C LYS A 294 17.87 14.20 -4.14
N LEU A 295 17.47 13.35 -5.06
CA LEU A 295 16.07 13.10 -5.38
C LEU A 295 15.53 11.94 -4.52
N ILE A 296 14.61 12.27 -3.62
CA ILE A 296 13.96 11.34 -2.71
C ILE A 296 12.50 11.14 -3.13
N VAL A 297 12.11 9.91 -3.45
CA VAL A 297 10.72 9.60 -3.79
C VAL A 297 10.06 8.85 -2.64
N ALA A 298 8.96 9.42 -2.11
CA ALA A 298 8.08 8.77 -1.15
C ALA A 298 6.85 8.20 -1.85
N ILE A 299 6.51 6.93 -1.59
CA ILE A 299 5.26 6.37 -2.09
C ILE A 299 4.10 6.75 -1.17
N LEU A 300 3.01 7.23 -1.75
CA LEU A 300 1.74 7.53 -1.10
C LEU A 300 0.72 6.47 -1.52
N PRO A 301 0.48 5.44 -0.67
CA PRO A 301 -0.18 4.20 -1.10
C PRO A 301 -1.64 4.32 -1.45
N ASP A 302 -2.38 5.27 -0.87
CA ASP A 302 -3.82 5.38 -1.05
C ASP A 302 -4.37 6.78 -0.73
N THR A 303 -5.70 6.93 -0.89
CA THR A 303 -6.44 8.18 -0.66
C THR A 303 -6.92 8.32 0.79
N GLY A 304 -7.10 9.58 1.23
CA GLY A 304 -7.45 9.92 2.61
C GLY A 304 -8.91 9.71 2.97
N GLU A 305 -9.85 9.67 2.00
CA GLU A 305 -11.27 9.47 2.26
C GLU A 305 -11.57 8.18 3.03
N ARG A 306 -10.70 7.18 2.90
CA ARG A 306 -10.80 5.89 3.62
C ARG A 306 -10.57 5.99 5.12
N TYR A 307 -10.08 7.13 5.61
CA TYR A 307 -9.62 7.33 6.98
C TYR A 307 -10.35 8.46 7.70
N LEU A 308 -11.36 9.08 7.08
CA LEU A 308 -12.10 10.21 7.67
C LEU A 308 -12.82 9.85 8.98
N SER A 309 -13.10 8.57 9.22
CA SER A 309 -13.65 8.05 10.49
C SER A 309 -12.57 7.63 11.50
N VAL A 310 -11.29 7.96 11.26
CA VAL A 310 -10.18 7.65 12.18
C VAL A 310 -9.89 8.84 13.08
N ASP A 311 -10.64 8.96 14.17
CA ASP A 311 -10.72 10.16 15.04
C ASP A 311 -9.38 10.73 15.48
N TRP A 312 -8.43 9.89 15.90
CA TRP A 312 -7.16 10.35 16.44
C TRP A 312 -6.33 11.21 15.47
N VAL A 313 -6.54 11.06 14.16
CA VAL A 313 -5.86 11.89 13.13
C VAL A 313 -6.49 13.26 13.03
N PHE A 314 -7.81 13.35 13.27
CA PHE A 314 -8.62 14.54 12.99
C PHE A 314 -9.05 15.31 14.26
N GLU A 315 -8.53 14.95 15.44
CA GLU A 315 -8.85 15.62 16.71
C GLU A 315 -8.69 17.15 16.65
N GLU A 316 -7.63 17.63 16.00
CA GLU A 316 -7.43 19.08 15.84
C GLU A 316 -8.48 19.74 14.93
N ILE A 317 -8.98 19.00 13.92
CA ILE A 317 -10.05 19.49 13.03
C ILE A 317 -11.35 19.59 13.83
N TYR A 318 -11.69 18.58 14.63
CA TYR A 318 -12.88 18.61 15.49
C TYR A 318 -12.83 19.78 16.48
N LYS A 319 -11.66 20.04 17.09
CA LYS A 319 -11.47 21.19 17.98
C LYS A 319 -11.61 22.54 17.26
N ALA A 320 -11.18 22.63 16.01
CA ALA A 320 -11.27 23.86 15.21
C ALA A 320 -12.67 24.14 14.68
N TYR A 321 -13.49 23.10 14.48
CA TYR A 321 -14.83 23.19 13.89
C TYR A 321 -15.88 22.41 14.69
N PRO A 322 -16.05 22.70 16.02
CA PRO A 322 -16.85 21.86 16.90
C PRO A 322 -18.35 21.84 16.56
N ASP A 323 -18.86 22.94 15.99
CA ASP A 323 -20.28 23.09 15.63
C ASP A 323 -20.63 22.50 14.25
N THR A 324 -19.63 22.32 13.40
CA THR A 324 -19.81 21.90 12.00
C THR A 324 -19.34 20.46 11.77
N ILE A 325 -18.35 20.01 12.50
CA ILE A 325 -17.77 18.67 12.40
C ILE A 325 -17.69 18.10 13.83
N PRO A 326 -18.81 17.59 14.36
CA PRO A 326 -18.82 16.99 15.70
C PRO A 326 -18.01 15.69 15.70
N GLN A 327 -17.34 15.43 16.81
CA GLN A 327 -16.73 14.13 17.06
C GLN A 327 -17.87 13.10 17.22
N ILE A 328 -17.86 12.02 16.40
CA ILE A 328 -18.93 11.00 16.36
C ILE A 328 -18.64 9.92 17.39
#